data_7d2f0358e6440b1dc05f639da39326a3
#
_entry.id   7d2f0358e6440b1dc05f639da39326a3
#
_cell.length_a   1.000
_cell.length_b   1.000
_cell.length_c   1.000
_cell.angle_alpha   90.00
_cell.angle_beta   90.00
_cell.angle_gamma   90.00
#
_symmetry.space_group_name_H-M   'P 1'
#
loop_
_entity.id
_entity.type
_entity.pdbx_description
1 polymer ?
#
loop_
_entity_poly.entity_id
_entity_poly.type
_entity_poly.pdbx_seq_one_letter_code
_entity_poly.pdbx_strand_id
1 'polypeptide(L)'
;WVFREWAPNATQIFLIGTFNDWKEEKKYSLKRKANGNWEIKLPADAMKHGDLYKLMVHWDGGCGERIPAWANRVVQDEQTKIFSAQVWSPEKPYKMKKKTFKAATDPLLIYECHIGMAQEEEKVGSYREFQEKILPRIAKDGYNCIQIMAIQEHPYYGSFGYHVSSFFAASSRFGTPEELKELIDTAHSMGIAVIMDIVHSHAVKNEVEGLGNFAGDPNQYFYPGARREHPAWDSLCFDYGKNEVIHFLLSNCKYWMEEYHFDGFRFDGVTSMLYYSH
;
A
#
# COMPACT_ATOMS: atom_id res chain seq x y z
N TRP A 1 -16.65 -11.08 -5.90
CA TRP A 1 -15.74 -9.95 -5.80
C TRP A 1 -16.52 -8.66 -5.68
N VAL A 2 -15.98 -7.70 -4.91
CA VAL A 2 -16.55 -6.36 -4.81
C VAL A 2 -15.40 -5.37 -4.99
N PHE A 3 -15.48 -4.53 -6.02
CA PHE A 3 -14.54 -3.45 -6.24
C PHE A 3 -15.24 -2.12 -6.01
N ARG A 4 -14.59 -1.26 -5.24
CA ARG A 4 -15.03 0.10 -4.96
C ARG A 4 -13.89 1.06 -5.20
N GLU A 5 -14.22 2.21 -5.77
CA GLU A 5 -13.24 3.28 -6.01
C GLU A 5 -13.89 4.64 -5.82
N TRP A 6 -13.13 5.60 -5.33
CA TRP A 6 -13.54 6.99 -5.25
C TRP A 6 -12.92 7.78 -6.39
N ALA A 7 -13.74 8.18 -7.33
CA ALA A 7 -13.34 8.93 -8.52
C ALA A 7 -14.45 9.92 -8.91
N PRO A 8 -14.58 11.05 -8.21
CA PRO A 8 -15.72 11.97 -8.39
C PRO A 8 -15.83 12.56 -9.79
N ASN A 9 -14.69 12.76 -10.46
CA ASN A 9 -14.64 13.34 -11.81
C ASN A 9 -14.73 12.29 -12.93
N ALA A 10 -14.70 11.00 -12.60
CA ALA A 10 -14.84 9.97 -13.60
C ALA A 10 -16.23 10.00 -14.23
N THR A 11 -16.28 9.78 -15.54
CA THR A 11 -17.51 9.64 -16.33
C THR A 11 -17.85 8.16 -16.56
N GLN A 12 -16.83 7.31 -16.63
CA GLN A 12 -16.96 5.86 -16.76
C GLN A 12 -15.73 5.15 -16.19
N ILE A 13 -15.90 3.97 -15.61
CA ILE A 13 -14.80 3.14 -15.11
C ILE A 13 -15.05 1.69 -15.51
N PHE A 14 -14.04 1.04 -16.06
CA PHE A 14 -14.03 -0.39 -16.36
C PHE A 14 -12.93 -1.10 -15.57
N LEU A 15 -13.21 -2.30 -15.13
CA LEU A 15 -12.21 -3.23 -14.66
C LEU A 15 -11.62 -3.97 -15.87
N ILE A 16 -10.32 -3.87 -16.08
CA ILE A 16 -9.58 -4.52 -17.16
C ILE A 16 -8.46 -5.37 -16.57
N GLY A 17 -8.14 -6.48 -17.22
CA GLY A 17 -7.09 -7.37 -16.73
C GLY A 17 -6.93 -8.64 -17.56
N THR A 18 -6.15 -9.58 -17.03
CA THR A 18 -5.87 -10.87 -17.70
C THR A 18 -7.14 -11.71 -17.92
N PHE A 19 -8.17 -11.50 -17.12
CA PHE A 19 -9.45 -12.21 -17.23
C PHE A 19 -10.34 -11.74 -18.39
N ASN A 20 -10.03 -10.62 -19.05
CA ASN A 20 -10.78 -10.07 -20.18
C ASN A 20 -9.89 -9.48 -21.28
N ASP A 21 -8.66 -9.98 -21.40
CA ASP A 21 -7.66 -9.52 -22.39
C ASP A 21 -7.44 -8.00 -22.37
N TRP A 22 -7.53 -7.39 -21.18
CA TRP A 22 -7.37 -5.94 -20.95
C TRP A 22 -8.37 -5.06 -21.73
N LYS A 23 -9.57 -5.59 -22.03
CA LYS A 23 -10.60 -4.90 -22.81
C LYS A 23 -11.66 -4.28 -21.92
N GLU A 24 -12.16 -3.15 -22.37
CA GLU A 24 -13.34 -2.51 -21.77
C GLU A 24 -14.60 -3.28 -22.17
N GLU A 25 -15.20 -3.97 -21.23
CA GLU A 25 -16.42 -4.73 -21.46
C GLU A 25 -17.53 -4.27 -20.51
N LYS A 26 -18.76 -4.16 -21.03
CA LYS A 26 -19.93 -3.70 -20.25
C LYS A 26 -20.15 -4.50 -18.97
N LYS A 27 -19.85 -5.82 -18.97
CA LYS A 27 -19.99 -6.68 -17.80
C LYS A 27 -19.00 -6.33 -16.66
N TYR A 28 -17.92 -5.62 -16.98
CA TYR A 28 -16.89 -5.14 -16.04
C TYR A 28 -16.94 -3.63 -15.80
N SER A 29 -18.02 -2.96 -16.24
CA SER A 29 -18.22 -1.53 -15.97
C SER A 29 -18.71 -1.30 -14.54
N LEU A 30 -18.02 -0.43 -13.81
CA LEU A 30 -18.42 0.01 -12.48
C LEU A 30 -19.64 0.93 -12.58
N LYS A 31 -20.49 0.90 -11.56
CA LYS A 31 -21.66 1.77 -11.45
C LYS A 31 -21.37 2.91 -10.48
N ARG A 32 -21.67 4.12 -10.91
CA ARG A 32 -21.57 5.30 -10.07
C ARG A 32 -22.54 5.24 -8.90
N LYS A 33 -22.05 5.56 -7.72
CA LYS A 33 -22.79 5.67 -6.45
C LYS A 33 -22.77 7.11 -5.95
N ALA A 34 -23.29 7.33 -4.75
CA ALA A 34 -23.23 8.63 -4.11
C ALA A 34 -21.78 9.08 -3.82
N ASN A 35 -21.59 10.39 -3.70
CA ASN A 35 -20.33 11.03 -3.28
C ASN A 35 -19.11 10.70 -4.16
N GLY A 36 -19.33 10.46 -5.46
CA GLY A 36 -18.24 10.14 -6.40
C GLY A 36 -17.66 8.73 -6.26
N ASN A 37 -18.32 7.85 -5.51
CA ASN A 37 -17.93 6.46 -5.41
C ASN A 37 -18.41 5.65 -6.63
N TRP A 38 -17.69 4.59 -6.93
CA TRP A 38 -17.98 3.62 -7.97
C TRP A 38 -17.91 2.22 -7.43
N GLU A 39 -18.78 1.32 -7.87
CA GLU A 39 -18.82 -0.06 -7.39
C GLU A 39 -19.17 -1.03 -8.52
N ILE A 40 -18.53 -2.20 -8.49
CA ILE A 40 -18.97 -3.38 -9.22
C ILE A 40 -18.95 -4.59 -8.30
N LYS A 41 -19.95 -5.48 -8.48
CA LYS A 41 -20.00 -6.79 -7.84
C LYS A 41 -19.93 -7.86 -8.93
N LEU A 42 -19.00 -8.76 -8.80
CA LEU A 42 -18.74 -9.85 -9.74
C LEU A 42 -18.89 -11.20 -9.04
N PRO A 43 -19.28 -12.27 -9.76
CA PRO A 43 -19.27 -13.63 -9.24
C PRO A 43 -17.87 -14.05 -8.74
N ALA A 44 -17.80 -15.07 -7.91
CA ALA A 44 -16.54 -15.56 -7.34
C ALA A 44 -15.60 -16.13 -8.41
N ASP A 45 -16.12 -16.69 -9.48
CA ASP A 45 -15.40 -17.29 -10.61
C ASP A 45 -15.01 -16.30 -11.71
N ALA A 46 -15.39 -15.03 -11.58
CA ALA A 46 -15.06 -13.99 -12.56
C ALA A 46 -13.56 -13.69 -12.64
N MET A 47 -12.85 -13.96 -11.58
CA MET A 47 -11.40 -13.72 -11.44
C MET A 47 -10.79 -14.81 -10.56
N LYS A 48 -9.51 -15.09 -10.76
CA LYS A 48 -8.75 -16.08 -9.97
C LYS A 48 -7.52 -15.45 -9.31
N HIS A 49 -6.99 -16.14 -8.32
CA HIS A 49 -5.71 -15.77 -7.70
C HIS A 49 -4.61 -15.61 -8.75
N GLY A 50 -3.88 -14.51 -8.68
CA GLY A 50 -2.79 -14.18 -9.60
C GLY A 50 -3.21 -13.36 -10.82
N ASP A 51 -4.50 -13.22 -11.13
CA ASP A 51 -4.95 -12.35 -12.22
C ASP A 51 -4.45 -10.92 -12.00
N LEU A 52 -3.92 -10.32 -13.06
CA LEU A 52 -3.51 -8.92 -13.07
C LEU A 52 -4.66 -8.04 -13.52
N TYR A 53 -4.80 -6.87 -12.92
CA TYR A 53 -5.86 -5.96 -13.27
C TYR A 53 -5.51 -4.49 -13.04
N LYS A 54 -6.25 -3.62 -13.71
CA LYS A 54 -6.28 -2.17 -13.55
C LYS A 54 -7.71 -1.66 -13.71
N LEU A 55 -7.89 -0.39 -13.46
CA LEU A 55 -9.07 0.36 -13.88
C LEU A 55 -8.75 1.15 -15.13
N MET A 56 -9.59 1.06 -16.16
CA MET A 56 -9.65 2.07 -17.21
C MET A 56 -10.62 3.15 -16.76
N VAL A 57 -10.11 4.32 -16.47
CA VAL A 57 -10.87 5.46 -15.96
C VAL A 57 -11.04 6.49 -17.06
N HIS A 58 -12.29 6.85 -17.36
CA HIS A 58 -12.63 7.92 -18.28
C HIS A 58 -13.09 9.15 -17.48
N TRP A 59 -12.71 10.33 -17.95
CA TRP A 59 -13.13 11.63 -17.42
C TRP A 59 -13.37 12.60 -18.57
N ASP A 60 -13.90 13.78 -18.29
CA ASP A 60 -14.12 14.77 -19.32
C ASP A 60 -12.78 15.23 -19.95
N GLY A 61 -12.62 14.96 -21.23
CA GLY A 61 -11.42 15.29 -22.00
C GLY A 61 -10.30 14.23 -21.97
N GLY A 62 -10.49 13.03 -21.35
CA GLY A 62 -9.46 12.01 -21.37
C GLY A 62 -9.83 10.66 -20.75
N CYS A 63 -8.87 9.76 -20.80
CA CYS A 63 -8.93 8.47 -20.10
C CYS A 63 -7.52 7.97 -19.79
N GLY A 64 -7.42 6.97 -18.90
CA GLY A 64 -6.16 6.32 -18.60
C GLY A 64 -6.31 5.10 -17.70
N GLU A 65 -5.33 4.22 -17.81
CA GLU A 65 -5.20 3.10 -16.88
C GLU A 65 -4.76 3.60 -15.51
N ARG A 66 -5.36 3.03 -14.45
CA ARG A 66 -5.02 3.33 -13.06
C ARG A 66 -4.93 2.06 -12.24
N ILE A 67 -3.96 1.98 -11.34
CA ILE A 67 -3.99 0.99 -10.26
C ILE A 67 -5.06 1.45 -9.27
N PRO A 68 -5.99 0.56 -8.85
CA PRO A 68 -6.99 0.93 -7.85
C PRO A 68 -6.33 1.46 -6.58
N ALA A 69 -6.83 2.57 -6.05
CA ALA A 69 -6.25 3.21 -4.86
C ALA A 69 -6.25 2.29 -3.61
N TRP A 70 -7.18 1.32 -3.59
CA TRP A 70 -7.36 0.35 -2.51
C TRP A 70 -6.79 -1.04 -2.85
N ALA A 71 -5.92 -1.16 -3.86
CA ALA A 71 -5.33 -2.44 -4.24
C ALA A 71 -4.46 -3.00 -3.09
N ASN A 72 -4.73 -4.26 -2.69
CA ASN A 72 -4.03 -4.92 -1.59
C ASN A 72 -2.75 -5.64 -2.02
N ARG A 73 -2.59 -5.88 -3.30
CA ARG A 73 -1.39 -6.45 -3.90
C ARG A 73 -1.13 -5.75 -5.22
N VAL A 74 0.10 -5.29 -5.39
CA VAL A 74 0.60 -4.65 -6.62
C VAL A 74 1.94 -5.30 -6.95
N VAL A 75 2.14 -5.65 -8.20
CA VAL A 75 3.34 -6.34 -8.67
C VAL A 75 3.90 -5.64 -9.90
N GLN A 76 5.21 -5.71 -10.07
CA GLN A 76 5.91 -5.18 -11.24
C GLN A 76 6.26 -6.32 -12.19
N ASP A 77 5.95 -6.16 -13.44
CA ASP A 77 6.42 -7.07 -14.50
C ASP A 77 7.94 -6.91 -14.67
N GLU A 78 8.67 -8.03 -14.71
CA GLU A 78 10.12 -8.01 -14.72
C GLU A 78 10.71 -7.46 -16.02
N GLN A 79 10.01 -7.63 -17.14
CA GLN A 79 10.49 -7.21 -18.47
C GLN A 79 10.07 -5.79 -18.80
N THR A 80 8.80 -5.48 -18.65
CA THR A 80 8.23 -4.17 -19.02
C THR A 80 8.40 -3.13 -17.93
N LYS A 81 8.65 -3.55 -16.67
CA LYS A 81 8.67 -2.73 -15.46
C LYS A 81 7.35 -2.03 -15.14
N ILE A 82 6.27 -2.42 -15.81
CA ILE A 82 4.92 -1.90 -15.57
C ILE A 82 4.35 -2.53 -14.31
N PHE A 83 3.76 -1.71 -13.44
CA PHE A 83 3.02 -2.17 -12.28
C PHE A 83 1.56 -2.46 -12.62
N SER A 84 1.02 -3.49 -11.99
CA SER A 84 -0.41 -3.85 -12.05
C SER A 84 -0.88 -4.32 -10.68
N ALA A 85 -2.14 -4.06 -10.36
CA ALA A 85 -2.78 -4.72 -9.24
C ALA A 85 -2.92 -6.22 -9.53
N GLN A 86 -2.84 -7.04 -8.49
CA GLN A 86 -2.98 -8.49 -8.61
C GLN A 86 -4.07 -8.98 -7.66
N VAL A 87 -4.93 -9.85 -8.17
CA VAL A 87 -5.91 -10.57 -7.36
C VAL A 87 -5.18 -11.49 -6.40
N TRP A 88 -5.25 -11.17 -5.11
CA TRP A 88 -4.61 -11.96 -4.07
C TRP A 88 -5.66 -12.72 -3.26
N SER A 89 -5.80 -14.00 -3.56
CA SER A 89 -6.74 -14.92 -2.90
C SER A 89 -6.14 -16.33 -2.91
N PRO A 90 -5.09 -16.59 -2.12
CA PRO A 90 -4.43 -17.89 -2.11
C PRO A 90 -5.37 -18.96 -1.55
N GLU A 91 -5.23 -20.20 -2.03
CA GLU A 91 -6.01 -21.34 -1.54
C GLU A 91 -5.80 -21.56 -0.04
N LYS A 92 -4.60 -21.27 0.46
CA LYS A 92 -4.21 -21.41 1.86
C LYS A 92 -3.71 -20.07 2.38
N PRO A 93 -4.60 -19.14 2.74
CA PRO A 93 -4.19 -17.88 3.34
C PRO A 93 -3.48 -18.12 4.68
N TYR A 94 -2.47 -17.31 4.96
CA TYR A 94 -1.77 -17.39 6.23
C TYR A 94 -2.72 -17.09 7.38
N LYS A 95 -2.68 -17.92 8.40
CA LYS A 95 -3.46 -17.74 9.63
C LYS A 95 -2.50 -17.48 10.78
N MET A 96 -2.61 -16.30 11.38
CA MET A 96 -1.82 -15.92 12.54
C MET A 96 -1.95 -16.98 13.63
N LYS A 97 -0.82 -17.53 14.07
CA LYS A 97 -0.74 -18.52 15.15
C LYS A 97 -0.86 -17.82 16.50
N LYS A 98 -0.25 -16.64 16.64
CA LYS A 98 -0.34 -15.78 17.81
C LYS A 98 -1.54 -14.84 17.70
N LYS A 99 -2.72 -15.33 18.06
CA LYS A 99 -3.99 -14.57 17.93
C LYS A 99 -4.07 -13.33 18.83
N THR A 100 -3.37 -13.35 19.95
CA THR A 100 -3.31 -12.22 20.88
C THR A 100 -1.85 -11.99 21.27
N PHE A 101 -1.35 -10.83 20.91
CA PHE A 101 -0.06 -10.34 21.33
C PHE A 101 -0.25 -9.10 22.19
N LYS A 102 0.50 -8.99 23.28
CA LYS A 102 0.59 -7.78 24.08
C LYS A 102 2.04 -7.36 24.07
N ALA A 103 2.31 -6.18 23.54
CA ALA A 103 3.63 -5.57 23.64
C ALA A 103 4.03 -5.44 25.12
N ALA A 104 5.32 -5.50 25.38
CA ALA A 104 5.86 -5.26 26.72
C ALA A 104 5.43 -3.88 27.23
N THR A 105 5.09 -3.79 28.51
CA THR A 105 4.75 -2.52 29.17
C THR A 105 6.00 -1.75 29.61
N ASP A 106 7.16 -2.40 29.58
CA ASP A 106 8.47 -1.80 29.86
C ASP A 106 8.91 -0.85 28.71
N PRO A 107 9.94 -0.04 28.92
CA PRO A 107 10.46 0.80 27.85
C PRO A 107 10.72 0.01 26.58
N LEU A 108 10.20 0.51 25.45
CA LEU A 108 10.45 -0.10 24.16
C LEU A 108 11.91 0.12 23.75
N LEU A 109 12.61 -0.98 23.49
CA LEU A 109 13.90 -0.99 22.83
C LEU A 109 13.63 -1.31 21.36
N ILE A 110 13.63 -0.26 20.53
CA ILE A 110 13.22 -0.32 19.14
C ILE A 110 14.44 -0.53 18.25
N TYR A 111 14.37 -1.55 17.40
CA TYR A 111 15.32 -1.76 16.30
C TYR A 111 14.68 -1.33 14.98
N GLU A 112 15.18 -0.25 14.39
CA GLU A 112 14.73 0.19 13.07
C GLU A 112 15.45 -0.61 11.98
N CYS A 113 14.70 -1.07 10.98
CA CYS A 113 15.21 -1.95 9.94
C CYS A 113 14.52 -1.75 8.59
N HIS A 114 15.29 -1.92 7.50
CA HIS A 114 14.78 -1.98 6.14
C HIS A 114 14.89 -3.42 5.63
N ILE A 115 13.77 -4.03 5.27
CA ILE A 115 13.72 -5.46 4.88
C ILE A 115 14.72 -5.78 3.76
N GLY A 116 14.74 -4.97 2.72
CA GLY A 116 15.58 -5.22 1.55
C GLY A 116 17.08 -5.00 1.78
N MET A 117 17.48 -4.27 2.83
CA MET A 117 18.88 -3.89 3.10
C MET A 117 19.46 -4.52 4.37
N ALA A 118 18.70 -5.30 5.10
CA ALA A 118 19.09 -5.85 6.40
C ALA A 118 20.07 -7.04 6.31
N GLN A 119 20.65 -7.32 5.16
CA GLN A 119 21.53 -8.47 4.91
C GLN A 119 22.85 -8.04 4.28
N GLU A 120 23.87 -8.92 4.36
CA GLU A 120 25.21 -8.67 3.83
C GLU A 120 25.35 -8.99 2.33
N GLU A 121 24.47 -9.84 1.80
CA GLU A 121 24.47 -10.21 0.38
C GLU A 121 24.05 -9.01 -0.49
N GLU A 122 24.74 -8.79 -1.62
CA GLU A 122 24.49 -7.69 -2.57
C GLU A 122 23.22 -7.96 -3.40
N LYS A 123 22.07 -8.02 -2.75
CA LYS A 123 20.73 -8.17 -3.34
C LYS A 123 19.66 -7.55 -2.47
N VAL A 124 18.46 -7.40 -3.01
CA VAL A 124 17.30 -7.03 -2.21
C VAL A 124 16.90 -8.21 -1.33
N GLY A 125 16.86 -8.01 -0.01
CA GLY A 125 16.42 -9.00 0.95
C GLY A 125 14.91 -9.24 0.92
N SER A 126 14.47 -10.41 1.41
CA SER A 126 13.07 -10.80 1.47
C SER A 126 12.53 -10.82 2.91
N TYR A 127 11.18 -10.82 3.06
CA TYR A 127 10.52 -11.03 4.36
C TYR A 127 11.00 -12.33 5.02
N ARG A 128 11.11 -13.41 4.24
CA ARG A 128 11.56 -14.70 4.72
C ARG A 128 13.02 -14.68 5.20
N GLU A 129 13.91 -14.09 4.43
CA GLU A 129 15.32 -13.97 4.83
C GLU A 129 15.49 -13.13 6.08
N PHE A 130 14.73 -12.03 6.20
CA PHE A 130 14.72 -11.21 7.40
C PHE A 130 14.23 -12.03 8.62
N GLN A 131 13.14 -12.75 8.47
CA GLN A 131 12.58 -13.62 9.51
C GLN A 131 13.57 -14.67 9.98
N GLU A 132 14.27 -15.33 9.05
CA GLU A 132 15.15 -16.46 9.36
C GLU A 132 16.54 -16.04 9.87
N LYS A 133 17.11 -14.96 9.30
CA LYS A 133 18.51 -14.59 9.52
C LYS A 133 18.68 -13.37 10.45
N ILE A 134 17.77 -12.39 10.40
CA ILE A 134 17.93 -11.12 11.10
C ILE A 134 17.12 -11.06 12.38
N LEU A 135 15.86 -11.42 12.33
CA LEU A 135 14.96 -11.37 13.49
C LEU A 135 15.50 -12.12 14.73
N PRO A 136 16.11 -13.34 14.60
CA PRO A 136 16.70 -14.03 15.74
C PRO A 136 17.87 -13.29 16.39
N ARG A 137 18.65 -12.52 15.60
CA ARG A 137 19.76 -11.69 16.12
C ARG A 137 19.20 -10.53 16.93
N ILE A 138 18.17 -9.83 16.40
CA ILE A 138 17.49 -8.73 17.09
C ILE A 138 16.93 -9.20 18.45
N ALA A 139 16.27 -10.37 18.46
CA ALA A 139 15.76 -10.98 19.68
C ALA A 139 16.87 -11.28 20.69
N LYS A 140 18.01 -11.86 20.24
CA LYS A 140 19.17 -12.19 21.07
C LYS A 140 19.81 -10.94 21.67
N ASP A 141 19.80 -9.83 20.95
CA ASP A 141 20.38 -8.55 21.40
C ASP A 141 19.47 -7.81 22.40
N GLY A 142 18.28 -8.37 22.69
CA GLY A 142 17.39 -7.87 23.73
C GLY A 142 16.41 -6.79 23.29
N TYR A 143 16.28 -6.53 21.99
CA TYR A 143 15.24 -5.64 21.48
C TYR A 143 13.86 -6.28 21.63
N ASN A 144 12.86 -5.48 22.00
CA ASN A 144 11.49 -5.94 22.21
C ASN A 144 10.48 -5.29 21.22
N CYS A 145 10.97 -4.50 20.27
CA CYS A 145 10.20 -3.92 19.19
C CYS A 145 11.06 -3.78 17.94
N ILE A 146 10.50 -4.07 16.76
CA ILE A 146 11.08 -3.71 15.48
C ILE A 146 10.23 -2.63 14.82
N GLN A 147 10.89 -1.63 14.23
CA GLN A 147 10.28 -0.64 13.35
C GLN A 147 10.66 -0.97 11.92
N ILE A 148 9.70 -1.45 11.14
CA ILE A 148 9.94 -1.75 9.73
C ILE A 148 9.79 -0.46 8.94
N MET A 149 10.89 0.00 8.32
CA MET A 149 10.90 1.16 7.42
C MET A 149 9.95 0.93 6.25
N ALA A 150 9.35 2.01 5.79
CA ALA A 150 8.33 2.12 4.75
C ALA A 150 8.26 0.94 3.76
N ILE A 151 7.27 0.04 3.94
CA ILE A 151 7.07 -1.15 3.10
C ILE A 151 5.83 -1.08 2.22
N GLN A 152 5.10 0.03 2.24
CA GLN A 152 4.02 0.25 1.27
C GLN A 152 4.62 0.24 -0.14
N GLU A 153 3.87 -0.24 -1.14
CA GLU A 153 4.41 -0.39 -2.49
C GLU A 153 4.82 0.96 -3.09
N HIS A 154 5.98 0.96 -3.72
CA HIS A 154 6.63 2.15 -4.27
C HIS A 154 7.36 1.81 -5.56
N PRO A 155 7.36 2.69 -6.59
CA PRO A 155 7.94 2.38 -7.89
C PRO A 155 9.47 2.39 -7.87
N TYR A 156 10.08 3.26 -7.05
CA TYR A 156 11.53 3.46 -7.02
C TYR A 156 12.16 2.91 -5.73
N TYR A 157 12.96 1.87 -5.86
CA TYR A 157 13.62 1.22 -4.72
C TYR A 157 14.53 2.18 -3.93
N GLY A 158 15.22 3.08 -4.61
CA GLY A 158 16.11 4.07 -3.97
C GLY A 158 15.40 5.11 -3.10
N SER A 159 14.07 5.15 -3.12
CA SER A 159 13.29 5.93 -2.15
C SER A 159 13.20 5.27 -0.77
N PHE A 160 13.70 4.05 -0.62
CA PHE A 160 13.59 3.22 0.59
C PHE A 160 12.15 3.00 1.07
N GLY A 161 11.16 3.14 0.17
CA GLY A 161 9.74 3.03 0.46
C GLY A 161 9.03 4.34 0.79
N TYR A 162 9.73 5.47 0.82
CA TYR A 162 9.13 6.76 1.18
C TYR A 162 8.41 7.47 0.01
N HIS A 163 8.52 6.98 -1.22
CA HIS A 163 7.73 7.44 -2.37
C HIS A 163 6.59 6.46 -2.69
N VAL A 164 5.61 6.40 -1.82
CA VAL A 164 4.49 5.44 -1.90
C VAL A 164 3.61 5.72 -3.10
N SER A 165 3.29 4.67 -3.86
CA SER A 165 2.30 4.68 -4.94
C SER A 165 1.02 3.91 -4.58
N SER A 166 1.12 2.81 -3.84
CA SER A 166 -0.02 1.97 -3.47
C SER A 166 -0.05 1.72 -1.96
N PHE A 167 -0.94 2.40 -1.27
CA PHE A 167 -0.96 2.51 0.19
C PHE A 167 -1.41 1.24 0.91
N PHE A 168 -2.25 0.42 0.27
CA PHE A 168 -2.79 -0.83 0.84
C PHE A 168 -2.01 -2.07 0.42
N ALA A 169 -0.96 -1.94 -0.38
CA ALA A 169 -0.14 -3.05 -0.83
C ALA A 169 1.22 -3.06 -0.14
N ALA A 170 1.59 -4.20 0.45
CA ALA A 170 2.96 -4.44 0.87
C ALA A 170 3.85 -4.58 -0.36
N SER A 171 5.05 -4.00 -0.32
CA SER A 171 5.98 -4.05 -1.46
C SER A 171 6.26 -5.49 -1.90
N SER A 172 6.00 -5.74 -3.15
CA SER A 172 6.18 -7.05 -3.78
C SER A 172 7.65 -7.43 -3.96
N ARG A 173 8.55 -6.45 -3.86
CA ARG A 173 10.01 -6.69 -3.94
C ARG A 173 10.53 -7.57 -2.82
N PHE A 174 9.88 -7.53 -1.66
CA PHE A 174 10.34 -8.26 -0.47
C PHE A 174 9.64 -9.61 -0.30
N GLY A 175 8.63 -9.91 -1.13
CA GLY A 175 7.90 -11.16 -1.07
C GLY A 175 6.39 -11.03 -1.17
N THR A 176 5.68 -11.96 -0.57
CA THR A 176 4.22 -12.06 -0.60
C THR A 176 3.59 -11.48 0.68
N PRO A 177 2.29 -11.11 0.63
CA PRO A 177 1.54 -10.75 1.83
C PRO A 177 1.60 -11.81 2.94
N GLU A 178 1.56 -13.08 2.54
CA GLU A 178 1.62 -14.22 3.47
C GLU A 178 2.97 -14.27 4.21
N GLU A 179 4.08 -14.00 3.51
CA GLU A 179 5.42 -13.97 4.12
C GLU A 179 5.58 -12.81 5.10
N LEU A 180 4.99 -11.64 4.82
CA LEU A 180 4.97 -10.53 5.77
C LEU A 180 4.14 -10.87 7.01
N LYS A 181 2.97 -11.50 6.86
CA LYS A 181 2.16 -11.98 7.98
C LYS A 181 2.93 -12.99 8.83
N GLU A 182 3.63 -13.92 8.19
CA GLU A 182 4.46 -14.93 8.89
C GLU A 182 5.62 -14.27 9.66
N LEU A 183 6.26 -13.26 9.08
CA LEU A 183 7.31 -12.48 9.75
C LEU A 183 6.77 -11.82 11.04
N ILE A 184 5.63 -11.15 10.97
CA ILE A 184 5.02 -10.48 12.12
C ILE A 184 4.62 -11.48 13.19
N ASP A 185 3.98 -12.58 12.81
CA ASP A 185 3.57 -13.65 13.73
C ASP A 185 4.79 -14.30 14.42
N THR A 186 5.89 -14.46 13.68
CA THR A 186 7.16 -14.96 14.23
C THR A 186 7.75 -13.97 15.24
N ALA A 187 7.77 -12.67 14.93
CA ALA A 187 8.20 -11.63 15.86
C ALA A 187 7.37 -11.66 17.16
N HIS A 188 6.05 -11.74 17.05
CA HIS A 188 5.15 -11.89 18.18
C HIS A 188 5.44 -13.15 19.02
N SER A 189 5.78 -14.27 18.38
CA SER A 189 6.15 -15.51 19.08
C SER A 189 7.44 -15.38 19.89
N MET A 190 8.31 -14.45 19.49
CA MET A 190 9.56 -14.11 20.19
C MET A 190 9.37 -12.98 21.23
N GLY A 191 8.14 -12.48 21.42
CA GLY A 191 7.86 -11.36 22.34
C GLY A 191 8.21 -9.97 21.77
N ILE A 192 8.42 -9.85 20.46
CA ILE A 192 8.82 -8.61 19.78
C ILE A 192 7.59 -7.97 19.16
N ALA A 193 7.30 -6.72 19.52
CA ALA A 193 6.30 -5.90 18.86
C ALA A 193 6.78 -5.47 17.46
N VAL A 194 5.84 -5.26 16.55
CA VAL A 194 6.14 -4.79 15.18
C VAL A 194 5.39 -3.52 14.90
N ILE A 195 6.11 -2.41 14.73
CA ILE A 195 5.55 -1.15 14.26
C ILE A 195 5.97 -0.88 12.82
N MET A 196 5.09 -0.22 12.09
CA MET A 196 5.29 0.13 10.69
C MET A 196 5.62 1.61 10.58
N ASP A 197 6.66 1.93 9.82
CA ASP A 197 6.90 3.28 9.35
C ASP A 197 5.92 3.57 8.21
N ILE A 198 4.92 4.40 8.46
CA ILE A 198 3.83 4.68 7.54
C ILE A 198 3.95 6.09 6.96
N VAL A 199 3.80 6.19 5.64
CA VAL A 199 3.93 7.46 4.91
C VAL A 199 2.54 8.00 4.61
N HIS A 200 2.04 8.89 5.45
CA HIS A 200 0.76 9.59 5.27
C HIS A 200 0.93 11.10 5.05
N SER A 201 2.16 11.58 5.08
CA SER A 201 2.49 13.00 4.84
C SER A 201 2.44 13.36 3.35
N HIS A 202 2.73 12.38 2.48
CA HIS A 202 2.85 12.62 1.04
C HIS A 202 2.68 11.33 0.23
N ALA A 203 2.61 11.49 -1.09
CA ALA A 203 2.64 10.42 -2.09
C ALA A 203 3.64 10.74 -3.19
N VAL A 204 4.09 9.72 -3.93
CA VAL A 204 4.95 9.91 -5.09
C VAL A 204 4.27 10.74 -6.18
N LYS A 205 5.03 11.55 -6.91
CA LYS A 205 4.58 12.26 -8.12
C LYS A 205 4.44 11.28 -9.29
N ASN A 206 3.40 10.45 -9.25
CA ASN A 206 3.14 9.46 -10.30
C ASN A 206 1.63 9.47 -10.61
N GLU A 207 1.30 9.66 -11.89
CA GLU A 207 -0.08 9.77 -12.36
C GLU A 207 -0.67 8.42 -12.80
N VAL A 208 0.18 7.48 -13.22
CA VAL A 208 -0.27 6.19 -13.78
C VAL A 208 -0.35 5.12 -12.72
N GLU A 209 0.69 5.00 -11.89
CA GLU A 209 0.83 3.97 -10.87
C GLU A 209 0.45 4.46 -9.47
N GLY A 210 0.38 5.78 -9.28
CA GLY A 210 0.02 6.45 -8.04
C GLY A 210 -1.30 7.22 -8.13
N LEU A 211 -1.45 8.18 -7.21
CA LEU A 211 -2.67 8.95 -7.05
C LEU A 211 -2.61 10.33 -7.71
N GLY A 212 -1.54 10.66 -8.43
CA GLY A 212 -1.23 12.02 -8.89
C GLY A 212 -2.24 12.65 -9.84
N ASN A 213 -2.97 11.83 -10.60
CA ASN A 213 -4.06 12.27 -11.49
C ASN A 213 -5.03 11.11 -11.70
N PHE A 214 -5.78 10.74 -10.67
CA PHE A 214 -6.54 9.49 -10.69
C PHE A 214 -7.68 9.51 -11.71
N ALA A 215 -8.44 10.59 -11.77
CA ALA A 215 -9.61 10.73 -12.66
C ALA A 215 -9.64 12.10 -13.38
N GLY A 216 -8.51 12.54 -13.91
CA GLY A 216 -8.41 13.83 -14.61
C GLY A 216 -8.37 15.04 -13.67
N ASP A 217 -8.34 14.83 -12.36
CA ASP A 217 -8.17 15.87 -11.37
C ASP A 217 -6.88 15.61 -10.55
N PRO A 218 -5.83 16.41 -10.77
CA PRO A 218 -4.58 16.25 -10.03
C PRO A 218 -4.71 16.58 -8.53
N ASN A 219 -5.81 17.22 -8.14
CA ASN A 219 -6.09 17.60 -6.77
C ASN A 219 -7.10 16.65 -6.07
N GLN A 220 -7.50 15.54 -6.70
CA GLN A 220 -8.47 14.61 -6.09
C GLN A 220 -8.08 14.24 -4.66
N TYR A 221 -6.84 13.84 -4.42
CA TYR A 221 -6.30 13.48 -3.10
C TYR A 221 -5.46 14.60 -2.46
N PHE A 222 -5.00 15.56 -3.25
CA PHE A 222 -3.95 16.50 -2.85
C PHE A 222 -4.44 17.94 -2.78
N TYR A 223 -3.66 18.78 -2.08
CA TYR A 223 -3.93 20.21 -2.04
C TYR A 223 -3.86 20.84 -3.43
N PRO A 224 -4.64 21.90 -3.70
CA PRO A 224 -4.49 22.67 -4.92
C PRO A 224 -3.33 23.67 -4.84
N GLY A 225 -2.90 24.16 -6.02
CA GLY A 225 -1.90 25.21 -6.13
C GLY A 225 -0.52 24.84 -5.62
N ALA A 226 0.23 25.81 -5.10
CA ALA A 226 1.62 25.63 -4.68
C ALA A 226 1.77 24.65 -3.49
N ARG A 227 0.73 24.47 -2.69
CA ARG A 227 0.75 23.53 -1.55
C ARG A 227 0.66 22.07 -1.97
N ARG A 228 0.34 21.79 -3.22
CA ARG A 228 0.24 20.42 -3.75
C ARG A 228 1.56 19.69 -3.67
N GLU A 229 2.66 20.37 -3.91
CA GLU A 229 3.99 19.77 -4.00
C GLU A 229 4.82 20.05 -2.76
N HIS A 230 5.55 19.05 -2.32
CA HIS A 230 6.55 19.18 -1.27
C HIS A 230 7.93 19.32 -1.92
N PRO A 231 8.51 20.54 -2.01
CA PRO A 231 9.74 20.78 -2.79
C PRO A 231 10.95 19.98 -2.30
N ALA A 232 11.07 19.81 -0.98
CA ALA A 232 12.21 19.11 -0.38
C ALA A 232 12.20 17.60 -0.62
N TRP A 233 11.01 17.00 -0.81
CA TRP A 233 10.87 15.54 -0.95
C TRP A 233 10.33 15.13 -2.32
N ASP A 234 10.20 16.04 -3.26
CA ASP A 234 9.71 15.79 -4.62
C ASP A 234 8.44 14.90 -4.63
N SER A 235 7.43 15.30 -3.88
CA SER A 235 6.24 14.51 -3.59
C SER A 235 4.98 15.37 -3.57
N LEU A 236 3.80 14.72 -3.44
CA LEU A 236 2.48 15.35 -3.41
C LEU A 236 1.92 15.32 -1.99
N CYS A 237 1.43 16.47 -1.49
CA CYS A 237 0.87 16.60 -0.15
C CYS A 237 -0.62 16.32 -0.14
N PHE A 238 -1.06 15.37 0.70
CA PHE A 238 -2.47 15.06 0.89
C PHE A 238 -3.27 16.24 1.43
N ASP A 239 -4.50 16.40 0.93
CA ASP A 239 -5.44 17.39 1.44
C ASP A 239 -6.26 16.81 2.60
N TYR A 240 -5.78 17.01 3.81
CA TYR A 240 -6.45 16.54 5.04
C TYR A 240 -7.76 17.30 5.36
N GLY A 241 -8.13 18.31 4.57
CA GLY A 241 -9.43 18.97 4.65
C GLY A 241 -10.56 18.18 3.98
N LYS A 242 -10.23 17.15 3.18
CA LYS A 242 -11.22 16.31 2.49
C LYS A 242 -11.57 15.07 3.32
N ASN A 243 -12.86 14.88 3.57
CA ASN A 243 -13.33 13.72 4.36
C ASN A 243 -12.94 12.38 3.71
N GLU A 244 -12.95 12.29 2.39
CA GLU A 244 -12.59 11.09 1.65
C GLU A 244 -11.09 10.78 1.79
N VAL A 245 -10.23 11.79 1.84
CA VAL A 245 -8.79 11.61 2.09
C VAL A 245 -8.54 11.17 3.53
N ILE A 246 -9.21 11.78 4.51
CA ILE A 246 -9.15 11.34 5.92
C ILE A 246 -9.62 9.89 6.03
N HIS A 247 -10.75 9.54 5.39
CA HIS A 247 -11.27 8.18 5.38
C HIS A 247 -10.27 7.18 4.75
N PHE A 248 -9.63 7.55 3.65
CA PHE A 248 -8.61 6.75 2.99
C PHE A 248 -7.42 6.46 3.92
N LEU A 249 -6.85 7.49 4.54
CA LEU A 249 -5.70 7.37 5.41
C LEU A 249 -6.01 6.63 6.73
N LEU A 250 -7.16 6.91 7.37
CA LEU A 250 -7.58 6.17 8.57
C LEU A 250 -7.88 4.70 8.28
N SER A 251 -8.54 4.42 7.15
CA SER A 251 -8.78 3.04 6.70
C SER A 251 -7.47 2.31 6.41
N ASN A 252 -6.47 3.01 5.93
CA ASN A 252 -5.14 2.46 5.70
C ASN A 252 -4.47 2.01 7.01
N CYS A 253 -4.49 2.84 8.05
CA CYS A 253 -4.02 2.43 9.38
C CYS A 253 -4.78 1.20 9.89
N LYS A 254 -6.11 1.24 9.83
CA LYS A 254 -6.96 0.11 10.25
C LYS A 254 -6.61 -1.18 9.50
N TYR A 255 -6.41 -1.10 8.19
CA TYR A 255 -6.05 -2.24 7.35
C TYR A 255 -4.73 -2.88 7.79
N TRP A 256 -3.67 -2.11 8.02
CA TRP A 256 -2.40 -2.64 8.45
C TRP A 256 -2.45 -3.29 9.83
N MET A 257 -3.26 -2.74 10.74
CA MET A 257 -3.47 -3.34 12.07
C MET A 257 -4.32 -4.62 12.01
N GLU A 258 -5.40 -4.64 11.23
CA GLU A 258 -6.33 -5.78 11.20
C GLU A 258 -5.84 -6.91 10.28
N GLU A 259 -5.27 -6.58 9.12
CA GLU A 259 -4.86 -7.58 8.14
C GLU A 259 -3.48 -8.18 8.42
N TYR A 260 -2.52 -7.36 8.89
CA TYR A 260 -1.15 -7.78 9.14
C TYR A 260 -0.80 -7.85 10.62
N HIS A 261 -1.64 -7.35 11.52
CA HIS A 261 -1.40 -7.31 12.96
C HIS A 261 -0.19 -6.46 13.38
N PHE A 262 0.07 -5.36 12.69
CA PHE A 262 1.01 -4.37 13.21
C PHE A 262 0.52 -3.81 14.54
N ASP A 263 1.42 -3.64 15.50
CA ASP A 263 1.12 -3.18 16.86
C ASP A 263 1.02 -1.66 16.96
N GLY A 264 1.51 -0.94 15.98
CA GLY A 264 1.49 0.52 15.94
C GLY A 264 2.21 1.09 14.73
N PHE A 265 2.38 2.42 14.72
CA PHE A 265 2.97 3.16 13.62
C PHE A 265 3.98 4.19 14.10
N ARG A 266 5.01 4.39 13.28
CA ARG A 266 5.79 5.63 13.23
C ARG A 266 5.31 6.40 12.00
N PHE A 267 4.85 7.63 12.15
CA PHE A 267 4.43 8.46 11.02
C PHE A 267 5.61 9.25 10.47
N ASP A 268 5.92 9.00 9.19
CA ASP A 268 6.94 9.77 8.49
C ASP A 268 6.47 11.18 8.14
N GLY A 269 7.39 12.16 8.17
CA GLY A 269 7.14 13.51 7.67
C GLY A 269 5.99 14.26 8.34
N VAL A 270 5.74 14.00 9.61
CA VAL A 270 4.60 14.54 10.37
C VAL A 270 4.53 16.06 10.37
N THR A 271 5.65 16.74 10.20
CA THR A 271 5.71 18.21 10.08
C THR A 271 4.85 18.73 8.93
N SER A 272 4.88 18.03 7.78
CA SER A 272 4.05 18.35 6.61
C SER A 272 2.56 18.17 6.85
N MET A 273 2.19 17.34 7.84
CA MET A 273 0.79 17.10 8.22
C MET A 273 0.27 18.19 9.17
N LEU A 274 1.14 18.74 10.01
CA LEU A 274 0.74 19.64 11.11
C LEU A 274 0.92 21.12 10.76
N TYR A 275 1.89 21.47 9.93
CA TYR A 275 2.23 22.87 9.65
C TYR A 275 2.04 23.22 8.18
N TYR A 276 1.62 24.47 7.92
CA TYR A 276 1.40 25.00 6.58
C TYR A 276 2.68 25.50 5.89
N SER A 277 3.67 25.86 6.68
CA SER A 277 4.94 26.40 6.20
C SER A 277 6.10 25.64 6.84
N HIS A 278 6.91 25.00 6.02
CA HIS A 278 8.15 24.33 6.42
C HIS A 278 9.02 24.02 5.20
#